data_bb8fcaaea038d29a30740c932b4fca0a
#
_entry.id   bb8fcaaea038d29a30740c932b4fca0a
#
_cell.length_a   1.000
_cell.length_b   1.000
_cell.length_c   1.000
_cell.angle_alpha   90.00
_cell.angle_beta   90.00
_cell.angle_gamma   90.00
#
_symmetry.space_group_name_H-M   'P 1'
#
loop_
_entity.id
_entity.type
_entity.pdbx_description
1 polymer ?
#
loop_
_entity_poly.entity_id
_entity_poly.type
_entity_poly.pdbx_seq_one_letter_code
_entity_poly.pdbx_strand_id
1 'polypeptide(L)'
;MIYSDFHGEKLSRLGLGMMRLPTNADGTIDEGRTAEMIDYAIKNGINYFDTAYQYHSGESERIAGRILSRYPRDSYNLASKFPGHAIAESYDVKGIFEEQLAKCRVDYFDFYLFHNVNETSIKVYTDPKWGIVDYLKEQKRQGRIRHLGFSCHGLIDNLREFLTVYGDIVEFCQIQLNYLDWTLQGAKEKYELLKEYNIPVWIMEPVRGGKLASLNPEDTEALIALRPYEKIPAWAFRFIQGLDNVAVTLSGMSDMQQLKDNIETYSCEKPLDEKELATLFNVAEHMKRGAPCTACRYCCEVCPMGLNIPRLISAYNDFNYQPTFSVSMMIDSLPENKRPSACIGCGSCSAICPQKIDVPSVMHSFASSLEKFPSWAEESKKREIAQEKNRLAAARKRVNDFLKSAETYFLATVDENGEPRVRPFGTINLFEDRLYIQTGRKKDVFRQLMNNEHFELCAFKDGEWLRVSGRLLEDPRHEPGIAMLDAYPELKSIYNVDDGNSVVMYIKDGTATFSSFSKPEEKIRL
;
A
#
# COMPACT_ATOMS: atom_id res chain seq x y z
N MET A 1 -11.13 -2.28 -25.41
CA MET A 1 -11.38 -2.45 -23.95
C MET A 1 -12.80 -2.93 -23.74
N ILE A 2 -12.98 -3.97 -22.93
CA ILE A 2 -14.31 -4.44 -22.48
C ILE A 2 -14.76 -3.56 -21.32
N TYR A 3 -16.05 -3.28 -21.26
CA TYR A 3 -16.64 -2.48 -20.19
C TYR A 3 -17.80 -3.23 -19.52
N SER A 4 -18.00 -2.97 -18.24
CA SER A 4 -19.20 -3.34 -17.47
C SER A 4 -20.04 -2.10 -17.19
N ASP A 5 -21.34 -2.28 -17.01
CA ASP A 5 -22.22 -1.25 -16.46
C ASP A 5 -22.34 -1.45 -14.96
N PHE A 6 -22.14 -0.39 -14.19
CA PHE A 6 -22.33 -0.36 -12.75
C PHE A 6 -23.13 0.89 -12.38
N HIS A 7 -24.39 0.71 -12.04
CA HIS A 7 -25.33 1.80 -11.72
C HIS A 7 -25.41 2.88 -12.80
N GLY A 8 -25.28 2.49 -14.09
CA GLY A 8 -25.27 3.42 -15.24
C GLY A 8 -23.89 4.03 -15.52
N GLU A 9 -22.86 3.71 -14.76
CA GLU A 9 -21.48 4.09 -15.02
C GLU A 9 -20.75 3.01 -15.82
N LYS A 10 -20.07 3.43 -16.88
CA LYS A 10 -19.31 2.53 -17.76
C LYS A 10 -17.89 2.35 -17.24
N LEU A 11 -17.61 1.20 -16.60
CA LEU A 11 -16.30 0.86 -16.02
C LEU A 11 -15.51 -0.05 -16.95
N SER A 12 -14.22 0.21 -17.16
CA SER A 12 -13.33 -0.74 -17.82
C SER A 12 -13.20 -2.01 -16.98
N ARG A 13 -13.45 -3.19 -17.60
CA ARG A 13 -13.31 -4.48 -16.89
C ARG A 13 -11.88 -4.79 -16.44
N LEU A 14 -10.88 -4.11 -17.03
CA LEU A 14 -9.51 -4.07 -16.54
C LEU A 14 -9.30 -2.73 -15.79
N GLY A 15 -8.99 -2.81 -14.51
CA GLY A 15 -8.57 -1.68 -13.70
C GLY A 15 -7.07 -1.71 -13.40
N LEU A 16 -6.46 -0.53 -13.26
CA LEU A 16 -5.06 -0.41 -12.89
C LEU A 16 -4.92 -0.34 -11.37
N GLY A 17 -4.39 -1.42 -10.77
CA GLY A 17 -4.07 -1.49 -9.36
C GLY A 17 -2.72 -0.83 -9.04
N MET A 18 -2.72 0.17 -8.18
CA MET A 18 -1.54 0.99 -7.88
C MET A 18 -0.72 0.48 -6.68
N MET A 19 -0.92 -0.78 -6.29
CA MET A 19 -0.12 -1.42 -5.24
C MET A 19 1.27 -1.87 -5.74
N ARG A 20 1.44 -2.08 -7.04
CA ARG A 20 2.66 -2.62 -7.65
C ARG A 20 3.20 -1.71 -8.75
N LEU A 21 3.21 -0.40 -8.51
CA LEU A 21 3.77 0.57 -9.43
C LEU A 21 5.26 0.30 -9.68
N PRO A 22 5.82 0.70 -10.84
CA PRO A 22 7.25 0.61 -11.11
C PRO A 22 8.07 1.30 -10.02
N THR A 23 9.19 0.70 -9.63
CA THR A 23 10.08 1.26 -8.61
C THR A 23 11.49 1.44 -9.14
N ASN A 24 12.20 2.42 -8.59
CA ASN A 24 13.62 2.63 -8.74
C ASN A 24 14.42 1.58 -7.93
N ALA A 25 15.73 1.55 -8.11
CA ALA A 25 16.62 0.64 -7.39
C ALA A 25 16.61 0.85 -5.86
N ASP A 26 16.25 2.04 -5.39
CA ASP A 26 16.14 2.39 -3.97
C ASP A 26 14.75 2.04 -3.37
N GLY A 27 13.84 1.47 -4.17
CA GLY A 27 12.49 1.09 -3.76
C GLY A 27 11.46 2.22 -3.81
N THR A 28 11.83 3.43 -4.18
CA THR A 28 10.88 4.52 -4.43
C THR A 28 10.10 4.29 -5.73
N ILE A 29 8.91 4.87 -5.85
CA ILE A 29 8.14 4.77 -7.09
C ILE A 29 8.87 5.53 -8.21
N ASP A 30 9.04 4.89 -9.36
CA ASP A 30 9.45 5.54 -10.60
C ASP A 30 8.26 6.31 -11.17
N GLU A 31 8.17 7.59 -10.83
CA GLU A 31 7.04 8.44 -11.23
C GLU A 31 6.98 8.64 -12.75
N GLY A 32 8.14 8.68 -13.42
CA GLY A 32 8.21 8.84 -14.88
C GLY A 32 7.59 7.64 -15.60
N ARG A 33 8.04 6.42 -15.29
CA ARG A 33 7.45 5.20 -15.84
C ARG A 33 6.00 5.02 -15.44
N THR A 34 5.63 5.37 -14.20
CA THR A 34 4.24 5.31 -13.74
C THR A 34 3.36 6.23 -14.56
N ALA A 35 3.82 7.46 -14.84
CA ALA A 35 3.09 8.42 -15.66
C ALA A 35 2.90 7.89 -17.09
N GLU A 36 3.95 7.39 -17.74
CA GLU A 36 3.86 6.78 -19.07
C GLU A 36 2.85 5.62 -19.12
N MET A 37 2.84 4.78 -18.08
CA MET A 37 1.89 3.67 -17.99
C MET A 37 0.45 4.15 -17.79
N ILE A 38 0.21 5.14 -16.95
CA ILE A 38 -1.13 5.70 -16.74
C ILE A 38 -1.62 6.39 -18.02
N ASP A 39 -0.75 7.16 -18.71
CA ASP A 39 -1.07 7.81 -19.99
C ASP A 39 -1.46 6.75 -21.04
N TYR A 40 -0.71 5.66 -21.12
CA TYR A 40 -1.01 4.55 -22.02
C TYR A 40 -2.31 3.83 -21.65
N ALA A 41 -2.57 3.59 -20.35
CA ALA A 41 -3.78 2.97 -19.84
C ALA A 41 -5.04 3.76 -20.22
N ILE A 42 -5.04 5.06 -19.93
CA ILE A 42 -6.18 5.97 -20.26
C ILE A 42 -6.41 6.01 -21.77
N LYS A 43 -5.34 6.19 -22.57
CA LYS A 43 -5.44 6.20 -24.04
C LYS A 43 -6.05 4.92 -24.61
N ASN A 44 -5.88 3.78 -23.95
CA ASN A 44 -6.39 2.48 -24.37
C ASN A 44 -7.70 2.08 -23.64
N GLY A 45 -8.33 3.01 -22.95
CA GLY A 45 -9.68 2.88 -22.41
C GLY A 45 -9.77 2.32 -20.99
N ILE A 46 -8.67 2.23 -20.24
CA ILE A 46 -8.74 1.99 -18.80
C ILE A 46 -9.22 3.29 -18.14
N ASN A 47 -10.31 3.21 -17.39
CA ASN A 47 -10.88 4.33 -16.65
C ASN A 47 -11.08 4.05 -15.16
N TYR A 48 -10.51 2.96 -14.61
CA TYR A 48 -10.60 2.60 -13.20
C TYR A 48 -9.21 2.46 -12.60
N PHE A 49 -8.93 3.24 -11.54
CA PHE A 49 -7.64 3.30 -10.83
C PHE A 49 -7.87 3.00 -9.35
N ASP A 50 -7.13 2.02 -8.81
CA ASP A 50 -7.29 1.55 -7.44
C ASP A 50 -6.04 1.79 -6.63
N THR A 51 -6.14 2.63 -5.60
CA THR A 51 -5.08 2.89 -4.61
C THR A 51 -5.55 2.57 -3.19
N ALA A 52 -4.71 2.80 -2.19
CA ALA A 52 -5.04 2.72 -0.78
C ALA A 52 -4.06 3.50 0.07
N TYR A 53 -4.48 3.84 1.29
CA TYR A 53 -3.74 4.64 2.26
C TYR A 53 -2.30 4.18 2.50
N GLN A 54 -2.08 2.85 2.55
CA GLN A 54 -0.77 2.27 2.88
C GLN A 54 0.03 1.80 1.66
N TYR A 55 -0.49 1.89 0.42
CA TYR A 55 0.23 1.41 -0.75
C TYR A 55 1.49 2.23 -0.98
N HIS A 56 2.61 1.54 -1.26
CA HIS A 56 3.94 2.15 -1.39
C HIS A 56 4.27 3.08 -0.22
N SER A 57 3.97 2.62 1.01
CA SER A 57 4.25 3.42 2.20
C SER A 57 3.54 4.78 2.23
N GLY A 58 2.31 4.84 1.66
CA GLY A 58 1.49 6.06 1.59
C GLY A 58 1.76 6.95 0.38
N GLU A 59 2.74 6.60 -0.48
CA GLU A 59 3.08 7.41 -1.66
C GLU A 59 2.17 7.11 -2.87
N SER A 60 1.51 5.95 -2.92
CA SER A 60 0.64 5.61 -4.06
C SER A 60 -0.48 6.64 -4.29
N GLU A 61 -1.14 7.11 -3.24
CA GLU A 61 -2.18 8.15 -3.32
C GLU A 61 -1.62 9.49 -3.82
N ARG A 62 -0.41 9.88 -3.38
CA ARG A 62 0.25 11.11 -3.83
C ARG A 62 0.63 11.06 -5.30
N ILE A 63 1.15 9.92 -5.76
CA ILE A 63 1.48 9.66 -7.17
C ILE A 63 0.20 9.68 -8.01
N ALA A 64 -0.86 8.98 -7.57
CA ALA A 64 -2.16 9.01 -8.23
C ALA A 64 -2.65 10.45 -8.40
N GLY A 65 -2.63 11.24 -7.32
CA GLY A 65 -3.05 12.64 -7.35
C GLY A 65 -2.23 13.50 -8.30
N ARG A 66 -0.89 13.36 -8.33
CA ARG A 66 -0.04 14.15 -9.24
C ARG A 66 -0.27 13.81 -10.71
N ILE A 67 -0.43 12.52 -11.02
CA ILE A 67 -0.54 12.09 -12.41
C ILE A 67 -1.97 12.27 -12.93
N LEU A 68 -2.99 11.79 -12.18
CA LEU A 68 -4.37 11.82 -12.62
C LEU A 68 -4.95 13.24 -12.67
N SER A 69 -4.44 14.19 -11.86
CA SER A 69 -4.87 15.60 -11.93
C SER A 69 -4.54 16.30 -13.26
N ARG A 70 -3.77 15.65 -14.15
CA ARG A 70 -3.54 16.13 -15.53
C ARG A 70 -4.71 15.87 -16.46
N TYR A 71 -5.66 15.04 -16.06
CA TYR A 71 -6.83 14.63 -16.83
C TYR A 71 -8.11 15.23 -16.27
N PRO A 72 -9.16 15.43 -17.08
CA PRO A 72 -10.47 15.83 -16.59
C PRO A 72 -10.95 14.85 -15.51
N ARG A 73 -11.45 15.38 -14.39
CA ARG A 73 -11.81 14.56 -13.22
C ARG A 73 -12.91 13.52 -13.52
N ASP A 74 -13.79 13.80 -14.44
CA ASP A 74 -14.89 12.94 -14.92
C ASP A 74 -14.46 11.90 -15.96
N SER A 75 -13.19 11.92 -16.40
CA SER A 75 -12.67 10.96 -17.38
C SER A 75 -12.15 9.66 -16.77
N TYR A 76 -12.06 9.58 -15.45
CA TYR A 76 -11.58 8.41 -14.73
C TYR A 76 -12.29 8.20 -13.39
N ASN A 77 -12.31 6.95 -12.94
CA ASN A 77 -12.80 6.55 -11.63
C ASN A 77 -11.61 6.25 -10.71
N LEU A 78 -11.60 6.87 -9.53
CA LEU A 78 -10.57 6.68 -8.52
C LEU A 78 -11.13 5.99 -7.28
N ALA A 79 -10.50 4.89 -6.89
CA ALA A 79 -10.79 4.17 -5.67
C ALA A 79 -9.69 4.35 -4.63
N SER A 80 -10.08 4.61 -3.38
CA SER A 80 -9.20 4.47 -2.21
C SER A 80 -9.92 3.76 -1.06
N LYS A 81 -9.21 3.50 0.06
CA LYS A 81 -9.70 2.59 1.07
C LYS A 81 -9.38 3.10 2.48
N PHE A 82 -10.34 2.98 3.41
CA PHE A 82 -10.13 3.30 4.82
C PHE A 82 -9.27 2.22 5.50
N PRO A 83 -8.15 2.56 6.17
CA PRO A 83 -7.16 1.60 6.67
C PRO A 83 -7.51 0.93 8.01
N GLY A 84 -8.76 0.58 8.28
CA GLY A 84 -9.18 -0.02 9.56
C GLY A 84 -8.59 -1.40 9.85
N HIS A 85 -7.93 -2.04 8.87
CA HIS A 85 -7.16 -3.27 9.09
C HIS A 85 -5.79 -3.01 9.75
N ALA A 86 -5.30 -1.79 9.75
CA ALA A 86 -4.17 -1.36 10.55
C ALA A 86 -4.70 -1.05 11.96
N ILE A 87 -4.64 -2.05 12.85
CA ILE A 87 -5.19 -1.93 14.20
C ILE A 87 -4.42 -0.85 14.95
N ALA A 88 -5.16 0.16 15.43
CA ALA A 88 -4.62 1.31 16.14
C ALA A 88 -5.35 1.50 17.48
N GLU A 89 -4.75 2.25 18.39
CA GLU A 89 -5.37 2.62 19.67
C GLU A 89 -6.51 3.64 19.50
N SER A 90 -6.45 4.41 18.40
CA SER A 90 -7.49 5.36 18.00
C SER A 90 -7.46 5.60 16.50
N TYR A 91 -8.60 6.03 15.93
CA TYR A 91 -8.71 6.44 14.54
C TYR A 91 -9.26 7.87 14.45
N ASP A 92 -8.49 8.76 13.85
CA ASP A 92 -9.02 10.04 13.35
C ASP A 92 -9.66 9.79 11.99
N VAL A 93 -10.89 9.29 11.99
CA VAL A 93 -11.61 8.88 10.77
C VAL A 93 -11.74 10.03 9.78
N LYS A 94 -12.04 11.23 10.30
CA LYS A 94 -12.14 12.45 9.48
C LYS A 94 -10.79 12.85 8.93
N GLY A 95 -9.76 12.94 9.78
CA GLY A 95 -8.41 13.32 9.36
C GLY A 95 -7.84 12.38 8.31
N ILE A 96 -8.02 11.06 8.46
CA ILE A 96 -7.60 10.06 7.45
C ILE A 96 -8.28 10.32 6.11
N PHE A 97 -9.59 10.52 6.08
CA PHE A 97 -10.34 10.74 4.85
C PHE A 97 -9.93 12.05 4.15
N GLU A 98 -9.81 13.15 4.90
CA GLU A 98 -9.36 14.44 4.37
C GLU A 98 -7.91 14.37 3.85
N GLU A 99 -7.03 13.67 4.54
CA GLU A 99 -5.66 13.45 4.09
C GLU A 99 -5.62 12.68 2.77
N GLN A 100 -6.46 11.65 2.59
CA GLN A 100 -6.53 10.89 1.36
C GLN A 100 -7.02 11.73 0.18
N LEU A 101 -8.07 12.56 0.37
CA LEU A 101 -8.52 13.51 -0.65
C LEU A 101 -7.41 14.46 -1.05
N ALA A 102 -6.71 15.02 -0.07
CA ALA A 102 -5.58 15.94 -0.32
C ALA A 102 -4.43 15.25 -1.06
N LYS A 103 -4.04 14.02 -0.67
CA LYS A 103 -3.01 13.22 -1.35
C LYS A 103 -3.40 12.94 -2.80
N CYS A 104 -4.63 12.53 -3.02
CA CYS A 104 -5.17 12.23 -4.35
C CYS A 104 -5.53 13.48 -5.17
N ARG A 105 -5.49 14.67 -4.58
CA ARG A 105 -5.86 15.96 -5.21
C ARG A 105 -7.26 15.94 -5.81
N VAL A 106 -8.22 15.40 -5.07
CA VAL A 106 -9.62 15.28 -5.49
C VAL A 106 -10.55 15.75 -4.37
N ASP A 107 -11.77 16.16 -4.76
CA ASP A 107 -12.81 16.58 -3.81
C ASP A 107 -13.72 15.42 -3.40
N TYR A 108 -13.70 14.33 -4.17
CA TYR A 108 -14.50 13.12 -3.92
C TYR A 108 -13.79 11.89 -4.49
N PHE A 109 -14.13 10.71 -3.92
CA PHE A 109 -13.80 9.41 -4.49
C PHE A 109 -15.00 8.84 -5.23
N ASP A 110 -14.76 8.25 -6.41
CA ASP A 110 -15.81 7.52 -7.13
C ASP A 110 -16.12 6.22 -6.38
N PHE A 111 -15.09 5.53 -5.91
CA PHE A 111 -15.21 4.30 -5.13
C PHE A 111 -14.40 4.41 -3.83
N TYR A 112 -15.03 4.04 -2.72
CA TYR A 112 -14.34 4.03 -1.43
C TYR A 112 -14.65 2.75 -0.67
N LEU A 113 -13.64 2.13 -0.04
CA LEU A 113 -13.77 0.80 0.52
C LEU A 113 -13.41 0.76 2.01
N PHE A 114 -14.14 -0.05 2.78
CA PHE A 114 -13.62 -0.61 4.02
C PHE A 114 -12.47 -1.57 3.66
N HIS A 115 -11.22 -1.23 3.99
CA HIS A 115 -10.04 -1.96 3.54
C HIS A 115 -9.84 -3.24 4.33
N ASN A 116 -9.77 -4.38 3.60
CA ASN A 116 -9.34 -5.66 4.13
C ASN A 116 -10.15 -6.13 5.35
N VAL A 117 -11.45 -6.37 5.13
CA VAL A 117 -12.30 -7.04 6.12
C VAL A 117 -11.79 -8.47 6.31
N ASN A 118 -11.40 -8.80 7.53
CA ASN A 118 -10.87 -10.08 7.95
C ASN A 118 -11.18 -10.35 9.44
N GLU A 119 -10.65 -11.43 10.02
CA GLU A 119 -10.90 -11.90 11.36
C GLU A 119 -10.58 -10.89 12.47
N THR A 120 -9.70 -9.93 12.20
CA THR A 120 -9.31 -8.88 13.15
C THR A 120 -9.99 -7.55 12.86
N SER A 121 -9.96 -7.11 11.61
CA SER A 121 -10.49 -5.79 11.22
C SER A 121 -12.01 -5.70 11.26
N ILE A 122 -12.72 -6.81 11.13
CA ILE A 122 -14.17 -6.81 11.25
C ILE A 122 -14.62 -6.24 12.60
N LYS A 123 -13.89 -6.53 13.68
CA LYS A 123 -14.15 -6.00 15.03
C LYS A 123 -13.96 -4.49 15.12
N VAL A 124 -13.08 -3.92 14.28
CA VAL A 124 -12.89 -2.47 14.19
C VAL A 124 -14.05 -1.83 13.45
N TYR A 125 -14.44 -2.40 12.31
CA TYR A 125 -15.52 -1.84 11.49
C TYR A 125 -16.91 -1.98 12.15
N THR A 126 -17.12 -3.02 12.95
CA THR A 126 -18.39 -3.26 13.67
C THR A 126 -18.48 -2.57 15.03
N ASP A 127 -17.37 -2.03 15.57
CA ASP A 127 -17.36 -1.32 16.85
C ASP A 127 -17.79 0.15 16.65
N PRO A 128 -18.99 0.53 17.14
CA PRO A 128 -19.53 1.88 16.93
C PRO A 128 -18.70 3.01 17.60
N LYS A 129 -17.82 2.65 18.56
CA LYS A 129 -16.98 3.66 19.23
C LYS A 129 -16.06 4.41 18.27
N TRP A 130 -15.69 3.80 17.13
CA TRP A 130 -14.82 4.41 16.13
C TRP A 130 -15.56 5.34 15.17
N GLY A 131 -16.89 5.20 15.03
CA GLY A 131 -17.72 6.01 14.13
C GLY A 131 -17.38 5.89 12.65
N ILE A 132 -16.62 4.85 12.24
CA ILE A 132 -16.12 4.69 10.86
C ILE A 132 -17.28 4.56 9.88
N VAL A 133 -18.21 3.66 10.16
CA VAL A 133 -19.33 3.36 9.25
C VAL A 133 -20.25 4.58 9.10
N ASP A 134 -20.60 5.21 10.22
CA ASP A 134 -21.47 6.39 10.21
C ASP A 134 -20.83 7.57 9.47
N TYR A 135 -19.53 7.77 9.67
CA TYR A 135 -18.79 8.81 8.95
C TYR A 135 -18.79 8.55 7.44
N LEU A 136 -18.45 7.32 7.00
CA LEU A 136 -18.41 7.00 5.56
C LEU A 136 -19.78 7.04 4.91
N LYS A 137 -20.85 6.62 5.60
CA LYS A 137 -22.24 6.80 5.15
C LYS A 137 -22.57 8.29 4.94
N GLU A 138 -22.16 9.14 5.85
CA GLU A 138 -22.40 10.59 5.75
C GLU A 138 -21.59 11.18 4.57
N GLN A 139 -20.33 10.76 4.34
CA GLN A 139 -19.56 11.21 3.17
C GLN A 139 -20.20 10.77 1.87
N LYS A 140 -20.79 9.57 1.82
CA LYS A 140 -21.58 9.12 0.67
C LYS A 140 -22.83 9.98 0.47
N ARG A 141 -23.58 10.28 1.52
CA ARG A 141 -24.77 11.16 1.46
C ARG A 141 -24.42 12.57 0.96
N GLN A 142 -23.23 13.07 1.30
CA GLN A 142 -22.71 14.37 0.84
C GLN A 142 -22.14 14.35 -0.58
N GLY A 143 -22.07 13.19 -1.24
CA GLY A 143 -21.49 13.04 -2.58
C GLY A 143 -19.96 13.06 -2.62
N ARG A 144 -19.29 13.00 -1.46
CA ARG A 144 -17.82 12.89 -1.38
C ARG A 144 -17.32 11.45 -1.55
N ILE A 145 -18.20 10.48 -1.44
CA ILE A 145 -18.06 9.09 -1.86
C ILE A 145 -19.23 8.80 -2.78
N ARG A 146 -18.99 8.39 -4.03
CA ARG A 146 -20.07 8.01 -4.94
C ARG A 146 -20.56 6.60 -4.63
N HIS A 147 -19.63 5.64 -4.58
CA HIS A 147 -19.91 4.23 -4.33
C HIS A 147 -19.11 3.74 -3.12
N LEU A 148 -19.81 3.18 -2.13
CA LEU A 148 -19.20 2.63 -0.92
C LEU A 148 -19.19 1.10 -1.02
N GLY A 149 -18.03 0.50 -0.82
CA GLY A 149 -17.85 -0.95 -0.84
C GLY A 149 -16.83 -1.41 0.20
N PHE A 150 -16.36 -2.63 0.05
CA PHE A 150 -15.33 -3.17 0.94
C PHE A 150 -14.42 -4.15 0.20
N SER A 151 -13.21 -4.37 0.74
CA SER A 151 -12.35 -5.47 0.31
C SER A 151 -12.26 -6.53 1.42
N CYS A 152 -12.24 -7.80 1.02
CA CYS A 152 -12.25 -8.91 1.96
C CYS A 152 -11.13 -9.92 1.65
N HIS A 153 -10.24 -10.13 2.62
CA HIS A 153 -9.29 -11.23 2.66
C HIS A 153 -9.70 -12.31 3.69
N GLY A 154 -10.66 -11.99 4.55
CA GLY A 154 -11.17 -12.91 5.56
C GLY A 154 -11.84 -14.16 5.00
N LEU A 155 -12.11 -15.12 5.86
CA LEU A 155 -12.85 -16.34 5.51
C LEU A 155 -14.31 -16.02 5.16
N ILE A 156 -15.01 -17.04 4.64
CA ILE A 156 -16.42 -16.93 4.25
C ILE A 156 -17.31 -16.46 5.43
N ASP A 157 -16.99 -16.89 6.67
CA ASP A 157 -17.75 -16.50 7.85
C ASP A 157 -17.64 -14.99 8.12
N ASN A 158 -16.45 -14.40 7.96
CA ASN A 158 -16.27 -12.95 8.11
C ASN A 158 -16.97 -12.16 7.00
N LEU A 159 -16.94 -12.68 5.77
CA LEU A 159 -17.68 -12.10 4.67
C LEU A 159 -19.19 -12.11 4.96
N ARG A 160 -19.73 -13.24 5.41
CA ARG A 160 -21.14 -13.40 5.78
C ARG A 160 -21.53 -12.49 6.95
N GLU A 161 -20.71 -12.44 8.00
CA GLU A 161 -20.93 -11.55 9.15
C GLU A 161 -20.99 -10.07 8.70
N PHE A 162 -20.03 -9.62 7.90
CA PHE A 162 -20.00 -8.24 7.42
C PHE A 162 -21.22 -7.92 6.54
N LEU A 163 -21.59 -8.81 5.64
CA LEU A 163 -22.77 -8.65 4.78
C LEU A 163 -24.09 -8.67 5.57
N THR A 164 -24.16 -9.45 6.63
CA THR A 164 -25.36 -9.48 7.50
C THR A 164 -25.59 -8.13 8.18
N VAL A 165 -24.50 -7.43 8.54
CA VAL A 165 -24.60 -6.15 9.26
C VAL A 165 -24.66 -4.96 8.32
N TYR A 166 -23.93 -5.01 7.19
CA TYR A 166 -23.69 -3.85 6.32
C TYR A 166 -24.00 -4.10 4.83
N GLY A 167 -24.61 -5.22 4.48
CA GLY A 167 -24.91 -5.56 3.10
C GLY A 167 -25.86 -4.57 2.41
N ASP A 168 -26.69 -3.86 3.17
CA ASP A 168 -27.60 -2.82 2.70
C ASP A 168 -26.93 -1.47 2.37
N ILE A 169 -25.72 -1.25 2.85
CA ILE A 169 -25.00 0.02 2.64
C ILE A 169 -23.83 -0.09 1.66
N VAL A 170 -23.39 -1.31 1.35
CA VAL A 170 -22.28 -1.57 0.42
C VAL A 170 -22.80 -1.98 -0.94
N GLU A 171 -22.17 -1.48 -1.99
CA GLU A 171 -22.62 -1.65 -3.37
C GLU A 171 -21.74 -2.63 -4.15
N PHE A 172 -20.53 -2.91 -3.66
CA PHE A 172 -19.59 -3.83 -4.30
C PHE A 172 -18.61 -4.41 -3.30
N CYS A 173 -18.00 -5.53 -3.66
CA CYS A 173 -16.97 -6.18 -2.84
C CYS A 173 -15.75 -6.56 -3.67
N GLN A 174 -14.57 -6.25 -3.17
CA GLN A 174 -13.29 -6.63 -3.76
C GLN A 174 -12.74 -7.86 -3.04
N ILE A 175 -12.57 -8.98 -3.77
CA ILE A 175 -12.04 -10.25 -3.24
C ILE A 175 -10.84 -10.74 -4.05
N GLN A 176 -9.96 -11.50 -3.39
CA GLN A 176 -8.93 -12.28 -4.07
C GLN A 176 -9.60 -13.45 -4.81
N LEU A 177 -9.45 -13.49 -6.15
CA LEU A 177 -10.03 -14.53 -6.96
C LEU A 177 -9.19 -14.76 -8.23
N ASN A 178 -8.85 -16.02 -8.47
CA ASN A 178 -8.23 -16.55 -9.68
C ASN A 178 -8.53 -18.05 -9.75
N TYR A 179 -8.16 -18.72 -10.81
CA TYR A 179 -8.47 -20.14 -11.02
C TYR A 179 -7.84 -21.08 -9.97
N LEU A 180 -6.71 -20.73 -9.35
CA LEU A 180 -6.10 -21.50 -8.27
C LEU A 180 -6.85 -21.26 -6.95
N ASP A 181 -7.10 -20.01 -6.61
CA ASP A 181 -7.77 -19.62 -5.37
C ASP A 181 -9.28 -19.93 -5.38
N TRP A 182 -9.82 -20.23 -6.57
CA TRP A 182 -11.20 -20.71 -6.75
C TRP A 182 -11.56 -21.84 -5.79
N THR A 183 -10.60 -22.74 -5.57
CA THR A 183 -10.72 -23.83 -4.59
C THR A 183 -9.74 -23.71 -3.43
N LEU A 184 -8.52 -23.22 -3.63
CA LEU A 184 -7.49 -23.17 -2.60
C LEU A 184 -7.87 -22.25 -1.42
N GLN A 185 -8.42 -21.06 -1.72
CA GLN A 185 -8.87 -20.10 -0.70
C GLN A 185 -10.40 -19.99 -0.59
N GLY A 186 -11.14 -20.90 -1.19
CA GLY A 186 -12.61 -20.86 -1.18
C GLY A 186 -13.19 -19.64 -1.88
N ALA A 187 -12.49 -19.10 -2.92
CA ALA A 187 -12.96 -17.93 -3.64
C ALA A 187 -14.30 -18.17 -4.34
N LYS A 188 -14.59 -19.43 -4.75
CA LYS A 188 -15.90 -19.83 -5.30
C LYS A 188 -17.03 -19.55 -4.31
N GLU A 189 -16.89 -20.01 -3.07
CA GLU A 189 -17.94 -19.84 -2.06
C GLU A 189 -18.18 -18.36 -1.74
N LYS A 190 -17.12 -17.55 -1.70
CA LYS A 190 -17.22 -16.10 -1.51
C LYS A 190 -17.92 -15.42 -2.70
N TYR A 191 -17.58 -15.82 -3.91
CA TYR A 191 -18.20 -15.31 -5.13
C TYR A 191 -19.70 -15.62 -5.19
N GLU A 192 -20.09 -16.88 -4.91
CA GLU A 192 -21.49 -17.28 -4.88
C GLU A 192 -22.27 -16.55 -3.78
N LEU A 193 -21.70 -16.40 -2.59
CA LEU A 193 -22.31 -15.63 -1.51
C LEU A 193 -22.56 -14.16 -1.91
N LEU A 194 -21.60 -13.51 -2.55
CA LEU A 194 -21.77 -12.13 -3.03
C LEU A 194 -22.87 -12.05 -4.10
N LYS A 195 -22.98 -13.05 -4.96
CA LYS A 195 -24.03 -13.16 -5.96
C LYS A 195 -25.42 -13.33 -5.31
N GLU A 196 -25.53 -14.13 -4.24
CA GLU A 196 -26.79 -14.27 -3.45
C GLU A 196 -27.24 -12.92 -2.86
N TYR A 197 -26.28 -12.07 -2.46
CA TYR A 197 -26.55 -10.72 -1.94
C TYR A 197 -26.72 -9.66 -3.05
N ASN A 198 -26.63 -10.04 -4.33
CA ASN A 198 -26.64 -9.14 -5.48
C ASN A 198 -25.53 -8.06 -5.40
N ILE A 199 -24.38 -8.40 -4.85
CA ILE A 199 -23.22 -7.52 -4.73
C ILE A 199 -22.21 -7.87 -5.83
N PRO A 200 -21.96 -6.98 -6.80
CA PRO A 200 -20.94 -7.17 -7.83
C PRO A 200 -19.54 -7.29 -7.25
N VAL A 201 -18.70 -8.07 -7.95
CA VAL A 201 -17.36 -8.43 -7.52
C VAL A 201 -16.29 -7.64 -8.27
N TRP A 202 -15.41 -7.01 -7.51
CA TRP A 202 -14.09 -6.56 -7.97
C TRP A 202 -13.06 -7.62 -7.65
N ILE A 203 -12.21 -7.96 -8.62
CA ILE A 203 -11.20 -8.99 -8.42
C ILE A 203 -9.85 -8.34 -8.12
N MET A 204 -9.21 -8.78 -7.04
CA MET A 204 -7.80 -8.53 -6.76
C MET A 204 -6.99 -9.83 -6.89
N GLU A 205 -5.69 -9.70 -7.14
CA GLU A 205 -4.75 -10.83 -7.33
C GLU A 205 -5.15 -11.81 -8.46
N PRO A 206 -5.57 -11.33 -9.65
CA PRO A 206 -6.02 -12.20 -10.74
C PRO A 206 -4.94 -13.18 -11.22
N VAL A 207 -3.67 -12.78 -11.10
CA VAL A 207 -2.49 -13.62 -11.42
C VAL A 207 -1.66 -13.96 -10.17
N ARG A 208 -2.24 -13.82 -8.97
CA ARG A 208 -1.65 -14.17 -7.68
C ARG A 208 -0.23 -13.63 -7.50
N GLY A 209 -0.08 -12.30 -7.61
CA GLY A 209 1.23 -11.65 -7.50
C GLY A 209 2.24 -12.04 -8.57
N GLY A 210 1.77 -12.53 -9.73
CA GLY A 210 2.61 -13.01 -10.82
C GLY A 210 2.92 -14.51 -10.80
N LYS A 211 2.48 -15.25 -9.77
CA LYS A 211 2.73 -16.71 -9.69
C LYS A 211 2.02 -17.51 -10.79
N LEU A 212 0.88 -17.03 -11.26
CA LEU A 212 0.14 -17.65 -12.35
C LEU A 212 0.62 -17.20 -13.74
N ALA A 213 1.64 -16.34 -13.78
CA ALA A 213 2.24 -15.88 -15.03
C ALA A 213 3.34 -16.82 -15.56
N SER A 214 3.86 -17.72 -14.71
CA SER A 214 4.90 -18.68 -15.06
C SER A 214 4.56 -20.04 -14.47
N LEU A 215 4.25 -21.00 -15.32
CA LEU A 215 3.92 -22.37 -14.95
C LEU A 215 5.11 -23.30 -15.26
N ASN A 216 5.04 -24.55 -14.78
CA ASN A 216 5.98 -25.57 -15.20
C ASN A 216 5.82 -25.89 -16.70
N PRO A 217 6.81 -26.54 -17.35
CA PRO A 217 6.75 -26.81 -18.78
C PRO A 217 5.54 -27.65 -19.21
N GLU A 218 5.18 -28.69 -18.46
CA GLU A 218 4.06 -29.59 -18.79
C GLU A 218 2.72 -28.85 -18.78
N ASP A 219 2.44 -28.08 -17.73
CA ASP A 219 1.23 -27.27 -17.62
C ASP A 219 1.19 -26.15 -18.67
N THR A 220 2.35 -25.58 -18.99
CA THR A 220 2.48 -24.59 -20.07
C THR A 220 2.12 -25.17 -21.42
N GLU A 221 2.68 -26.34 -21.75
CA GLU A 221 2.40 -27.06 -23.01
C GLU A 221 0.93 -27.43 -23.13
N ALA A 222 0.29 -27.90 -22.05
CA ALA A 222 -1.11 -28.25 -22.04
C ALA A 222 -2.02 -27.05 -22.39
N LEU A 223 -1.69 -25.87 -21.89
CA LEU A 223 -2.45 -24.64 -22.19
C LEU A 223 -2.18 -24.13 -23.60
N ILE A 224 -0.92 -24.10 -24.02
CA ILE A 224 -0.53 -23.67 -25.38
C ILE A 224 -1.14 -24.59 -26.46
N ALA A 225 -1.28 -25.89 -26.19
CA ALA A 225 -1.92 -26.80 -27.12
C ALA A 225 -3.40 -26.45 -27.41
N LEU A 226 -4.10 -25.79 -26.48
CA LEU A 226 -5.48 -25.36 -26.66
C LEU A 226 -5.56 -23.96 -27.30
N ARG A 227 -4.69 -23.03 -26.87
CA ARG A 227 -4.62 -21.66 -27.39
C ARG A 227 -3.17 -21.26 -27.71
N PRO A 228 -2.64 -21.60 -28.89
CA PRO A 228 -1.21 -21.43 -29.22
C PRO A 228 -0.69 -19.98 -29.15
N TYR A 229 -1.56 -19.01 -29.30
CA TYR A 229 -1.20 -17.59 -29.32
C TYR A 229 -1.59 -16.83 -28.03
N GLU A 230 -2.22 -17.51 -27.06
CA GLU A 230 -2.61 -16.90 -25.80
C GLU A 230 -1.43 -16.97 -24.82
N LYS A 231 -1.08 -15.85 -24.19
CA LYS A 231 -0.04 -15.80 -23.16
C LYS A 231 -0.53 -16.46 -21.87
N ILE A 232 0.39 -17.06 -21.11
CA ILE A 232 0.02 -17.76 -19.86
C ILE A 232 -0.78 -16.88 -18.88
N PRO A 233 -0.39 -15.59 -18.59
CA PRO A 233 -1.20 -14.76 -17.71
C PRO A 233 -2.63 -14.53 -18.20
N ALA A 234 -2.84 -14.54 -19.52
CA ALA A 234 -4.16 -14.32 -20.10
C ALA A 234 -5.17 -15.40 -19.72
N TRP A 235 -4.75 -16.64 -19.46
CA TRP A 235 -5.63 -17.72 -19.02
C TRP A 235 -6.36 -17.39 -17.73
N ALA A 236 -5.68 -16.74 -16.77
CA ALA A 236 -6.31 -16.28 -15.54
C ALA A 236 -7.37 -15.21 -15.82
N PHE A 237 -7.11 -14.28 -16.71
CA PHE A 237 -8.08 -13.25 -17.10
C PHE A 237 -9.25 -13.83 -17.90
N ARG A 238 -9.00 -14.81 -18.79
CA ARG A 238 -10.05 -15.50 -19.55
C ARG A 238 -10.98 -16.31 -18.64
N PHE A 239 -10.44 -16.94 -17.59
CA PHE A 239 -11.23 -17.57 -16.55
C PHE A 239 -12.18 -16.55 -15.88
N ILE A 240 -11.66 -15.38 -15.50
CA ILE A 240 -12.44 -14.31 -14.88
C ILE A 240 -13.49 -13.74 -15.83
N GLN A 241 -13.20 -13.64 -17.12
CA GLN A 241 -14.17 -13.18 -18.12
C GLN A 241 -15.42 -14.07 -18.21
N GLY A 242 -15.33 -15.33 -17.82
CA GLY A 242 -16.46 -16.27 -17.74
C GLY A 242 -17.35 -16.10 -16.49
N LEU A 243 -16.99 -15.21 -15.56
CA LEU A 243 -17.76 -14.97 -14.33
C LEU A 243 -18.70 -13.78 -14.52
N ASP A 244 -19.99 -14.03 -14.41
CA ASP A 244 -21.06 -13.08 -14.75
C ASP A 244 -21.23 -11.92 -13.73
N ASN A 245 -20.83 -12.13 -12.46
CA ASN A 245 -20.94 -11.14 -11.38
C ASN A 245 -19.66 -10.30 -11.19
N VAL A 246 -18.72 -10.32 -12.16
CA VAL A 246 -17.47 -9.55 -12.08
C VAL A 246 -17.61 -8.23 -12.83
N ALA A 247 -17.47 -7.12 -12.13
CA ALA A 247 -17.49 -5.79 -12.73
C ALA A 247 -16.10 -5.30 -13.15
N VAL A 248 -15.10 -5.44 -12.27
CA VAL A 248 -13.72 -4.96 -12.52
C VAL A 248 -12.70 -6.00 -12.08
N THR A 249 -11.65 -6.18 -12.88
CA THR A 249 -10.47 -6.97 -12.54
C THR A 249 -9.27 -6.05 -12.34
N LEU A 250 -8.78 -5.97 -11.11
CA LEU A 250 -7.63 -5.12 -10.77
C LEU A 250 -6.33 -5.87 -11.01
N SER A 251 -5.51 -5.35 -11.88
CA SER A 251 -4.16 -5.87 -12.11
C SER A 251 -3.10 -4.86 -11.69
N GLY A 252 -2.17 -5.30 -10.83
CA GLY A 252 -0.96 -4.57 -10.49
C GLY A 252 0.12 -4.83 -11.53
N MET A 253 0.22 -3.96 -12.51
CA MET A 253 1.21 -4.05 -13.59
C MET A 253 2.41 -3.20 -13.24
N SER A 254 3.60 -3.81 -13.21
CA SER A 254 4.85 -3.16 -12.79
C SER A 254 5.73 -2.71 -13.96
N ASP A 255 5.33 -3.05 -15.18
CA ASP A 255 6.01 -2.61 -16.41
C ASP A 255 5.03 -2.44 -17.58
N MET A 256 5.51 -1.74 -18.61
CA MET A 256 4.71 -1.40 -19.79
C MET A 256 4.31 -2.64 -20.61
N GLN A 257 5.09 -3.72 -20.58
CA GLN A 257 4.75 -4.93 -21.35
C GLN A 257 3.57 -5.65 -20.71
N GLN A 258 3.55 -5.79 -19.39
CA GLN A 258 2.41 -6.36 -18.65
C GLN A 258 1.13 -5.56 -18.91
N LEU A 259 1.23 -4.22 -18.93
CA LEU A 259 0.09 -3.36 -19.22
C LEU A 259 -0.46 -3.59 -20.65
N LYS A 260 0.42 -3.65 -21.65
CA LYS A 260 0.03 -3.90 -23.04
C LYS A 260 -0.62 -5.28 -23.20
N ASP A 261 -0.04 -6.31 -22.61
CA ASP A 261 -0.54 -7.68 -22.68
C ASP A 261 -1.92 -7.83 -22.04
N ASN A 262 -2.13 -7.18 -20.90
CA ASN A 262 -3.41 -7.20 -20.22
C ASN A 262 -4.48 -6.38 -20.97
N ILE A 263 -4.12 -5.24 -21.55
CA ILE A 263 -5.02 -4.45 -22.42
C ILE A 263 -5.42 -5.26 -23.66
N GLU A 264 -4.47 -5.97 -24.29
CA GLU A 264 -4.75 -6.86 -25.42
C GLU A 264 -5.75 -7.95 -25.00
N THR A 265 -5.53 -8.57 -23.84
CA THR A 265 -6.45 -9.60 -23.30
C THR A 265 -7.86 -9.04 -23.07
N TYR A 266 -7.99 -7.80 -22.59
CA TYR A 266 -9.28 -7.13 -22.37
C TYR A 266 -9.77 -6.32 -23.59
N SER A 267 -9.14 -6.44 -24.75
CA SER A 267 -9.63 -5.84 -25.99
C SER A 267 -10.89 -6.54 -26.53
N CYS A 268 -11.03 -7.84 -26.24
CA CYS A 268 -12.19 -8.65 -26.61
C CYS A 268 -12.56 -9.62 -25.50
N GLU A 269 -13.84 -9.92 -25.38
CA GLU A 269 -14.36 -10.94 -24.50
C GLU A 269 -14.15 -12.32 -25.16
N LYS A 270 -13.44 -13.21 -24.46
CA LYS A 270 -13.10 -14.54 -24.97
C LYS A 270 -12.96 -15.51 -23.79
N PRO A 271 -14.05 -15.79 -23.05
CA PRO A 271 -14.03 -16.68 -21.90
C PRO A 271 -13.55 -18.08 -22.31
N LEU A 272 -13.18 -18.88 -21.34
CA LEU A 272 -12.76 -20.28 -21.54
C LEU A 272 -13.99 -21.17 -21.78
N ASP A 273 -13.86 -22.12 -22.68
CA ASP A 273 -14.84 -23.19 -22.85
C ASP A 273 -14.68 -24.30 -21.78
N GLU A 274 -15.58 -25.29 -21.78
CA GLU A 274 -15.58 -26.37 -20.78
C GLU A 274 -14.27 -27.18 -20.80
N LYS A 275 -13.68 -27.45 -21.96
CA LYS A 275 -12.44 -28.22 -22.11
C LYS A 275 -11.25 -27.41 -21.59
N GLU A 276 -11.22 -26.12 -21.91
CA GLU A 276 -10.20 -25.19 -21.46
C GLU A 276 -10.25 -25.00 -19.94
N LEU A 277 -11.46 -24.86 -19.38
CA LEU A 277 -11.68 -24.79 -17.93
C LEU A 277 -11.24 -26.07 -17.22
N ALA A 278 -11.59 -27.24 -17.76
CA ALA A 278 -11.14 -28.52 -17.20
C ALA A 278 -9.62 -28.64 -17.17
N THR A 279 -8.96 -28.24 -18.27
CA THR A 279 -7.49 -28.24 -18.36
C THR A 279 -6.89 -27.25 -17.36
N LEU A 280 -7.44 -26.04 -17.27
CA LEU A 280 -6.96 -25.02 -16.33
C LEU A 280 -7.12 -25.46 -14.87
N PHE A 281 -8.20 -26.14 -14.51
CA PHE A 281 -8.38 -26.68 -13.17
C PHE A 281 -7.43 -27.87 -12.89
N ASN A 282 -7.07 -28.68 -13.89
CA ASN A 282 -6.02 -29.70 -13.72
C ASN A 282 -4.66 -29.03 -13.43
N VAL A 283 -4.31 -27.95 -14.13
CA VAL A 283 -3.14 -27.14 -13.82
C VAL A 283 -3.19 -26.62 -12.38
N ALA A 284 -4.34 -26.10 -11.94
CA ALA A 284 -4.53 -25.67 -10.56
C ALA A 284 -4.30 -26.80 -9.54
N GLU A 285 -4.77 -28.03 -9.84
CA GLU A 285 -4.53 -29.17 -8.95
C GLU A 285 -3.03 -29.56 -8.89
N HIS A 286 -2.30 -29.52 -10.03
CA HIS A 286 -0.85 -29.76 -10.01
C HIS A 286 -0.08 -28.70 -9.20
N MET A 287 -0.59 -27.48 -9.15
CA MET A 287 0.01 -26.39 -8.36
C MET A 287 -0.23 -26.54 -6.85
N LYS A 288 -1.27 -27.26 -6.44
CA LYS A 288 -1.59 -27.47 -5.01
C LYS A 288 -0.60 -28.46 -4.38
N ARG A 289 0.39 -27.92 -3.68
CA ARG A 289 1.35 -28.72 -2.90
C ARG A 289 0.96 -28.67 -1.43
N GLY A 290 0.59 -29.84 -0.86
CA GLY A 290 0.24 -29.90 0.56
C GLY A 290 -0.55 -31.15 0.95
N ALA A 291 -1.23 -31.08 2.08
CA ALA A 291 -2.04 -32.16 2.60
C ALA A 291 -3.41 -32.21 1.87
N PRO A 292 -3.83 -33.36 1.29
CA PRO A 292 -5.04 -33.47 0.47
C PRO A 292 -6.31 -33.55 1.34
N CYS A 293 -6.61 -32.51 2.10
CA CYS A 293 -7.76 -32.43 3.00
C CYS A 293 -9.05 -32.15 2.23
N THR A 294 -10.07 -33.02 2.40
CA THR A 294 -11.41 -32.86 1.80
C THR A 294 -12.41 -32.13 2.72
N ALA A 295 -11.95 -31.57 3.84
CA ALA A 295 -12.76 -30.87 4.84
C ALA A 295 -13.95 -31.66 5.41
N CYS A 296 -13.87 -33.01 5.47
CA CYS A 296 -14.92 -33.89 6.00
C CYS A 296 -15.17 -33.73 7.53
N ARG A 297 -14.25 -33.08 8.26
CA ARG A 297 -14.33 -32.69 9.69
C ARG A 297 -14.29 -33.82 10.74
N TYR A 298 -14.19 -35.09 10.35
CA TYR A 298 -14.11 -36.20 11.35
C TYR A 298 -12.96 -35.99 12.35
N CYS A 299 -11.83 -35.43 11.89
CA CYS A 299 -10.69 -35.14 12.75
C CYS A 299 -10.98 -34.07 13.84
N CYS A 300 -11.98 -33.19 13.64
CA CYS A 300 -12.35 -32.18 14.64
C CYS A 300 -13.05 -32.79 15.84
N GLU A 301 -13.84 -33.84 15.63
CA GLU A 301 -14.62 -34.50 16.69
C GLU A 301 -13.73 -35.27 17.70
N VAL A 302 -12.58 -35.74 17.22
CA VAL A 302 -11.64 -36.52 18.03
C VAL A 302 -10.43 -35.73 18.53
N CYS A 303 -10.34 -34.45 18.20
CA CYS A 303 -9.22 -33.63 18.62
C CYS A 303 -9.37 -33.15 20.07
N PRO A 304 -8.51 -33.59 21.02
CA PRO A 304 -8.63 -33.18 22.42
C PRO A 304 -8.40 -31.69 22.65
N MET A 305 -7.68 -31.03 21.72
CA MET A 305 -7.46 -29.58 21.75
C MET A 305 -8.58 -28.79 21.05
N GLY A 306 -9.54 -29.49 20.42
CA GLY A 306 -10.64 -28.88 19.68
C GLY A 306 -10.17 -27.98 18.56
N LEU A 307 -9.11 -28.37 17.83
CA LEU A 307 -8.57 -27.63 16.69
C LEU A 307 -9.51 -27.75 15.48
N ASN A 308 -9.69 -26.66 14.76
CA ASN A 308 -10.34 -26.71 13.45
C ASN A 308 -9.32 -27.18 12.39
N ILE A 309 -9.03 -28.48 12.41
CA ILE A 309 -7.99 -29.11 11.62
C ILE A 309 -8.13 -28.84 10.11
N PRO A 310 -9.32 -28.97 9.48
CA PRO A 310 -9.46 -28.65 8.06
C PRO A 310 -9.09 -27.21 7.72
N ARG A 311 -9.49 -26.26 8.56
CA ARG A 311 -9.12 -24.84 8.41
C ARG A 311 -7.61 -24.65 8.50
N LEU A 312 -6.97 -25.26 9.48
CA LEU A 312 -5.51 -25.17 9.65
C LEU A 312 -4.75 -25.84 8.50
N ILE A 313 -5.24 -26.96 7.97
CA ILE A 313 -4.64 -27.62 6.79
C ILE A 313 -4.82 -26.75 5.53
N SER A 314 -5.99 -26.14 5.33
CA SER A 314 -6.19 -25.22 4.22
C SER A 314 -5.22 -24.05 4.28
N ALA A 315 -5.06 -23.46 5.44
CA ALA A 315 -4.10 -22.38 5.68
C ALA A 315 -2.64 -22.84 5.48
N TYR A 316 -2.28 -24.05 5.93
CA TYR A 316 -0.99 -24.66 5.68
C TYR A 316 -0.71 -24.81 4.19
N ASN A 317 -1.67 -25.34 3.43
CA ASN A 317 -1.53 -25.55 1.99
C ASN A 317 -1.31 -24.21 1.27
N ASP A 318 -2.08 -23.18 1.63
CA ASP A 318 -1.90 -21.84 1.06
C ASP A 318 -0.55 -21.23 1.42
N PHE A 319 -0.16 -21.30 2.70
CA PHE A 319 1.13 -20.80 3.19
C PHE A 319 2.32 -21.56 2.57
N ASN A 320 2.20 -22.87 2.42
CA ASN A 320 3.24 -23.71 1.83
C ASN A 320 3.40 -23.47 0.33
N TYR A 321 2.31 -23.14 -0.35
CA TYR A 321 2.36 -22.69 -1.75
C TYR A 321 3.07 -21.33 -1.88
N GLN A 322 2.68 -20.37 -1.03
CA GLN A 322 3.28 -19.05 -0.96
C GLN A 322 3.06 -18.43 0.43
N PRO A 323 4.10 -18.26 1.24
CA PRO A 323 3.96 -17.55 2.51
C PRO A 323 3.42 -16.13 2.31
N THR A 324 2.32 -15.82 2.99
CA THR A 324 1.66 -14.51 2.92
C THR A 324 1.29 -14.00 4.31
N PHE A 325 1.28 -12.68 4.47
CA PHE A 325 0.80 -12.05 5.71
C PHE A 325 -0.68 -12.32 5.96
N SER A 326 -1.50 -12.53 4.94
CA SER A 326 -2.92 -12.85 5.11
C SER A 326 -3.12 -14.14 5.90
N VAL A 327 -2.32 -15.19 5.59
CA VAL A 327 -2.36 -16.45 6.35
C VAL A 327 -1.80 -16.26 7.76
N SER A 328 -0.67 -15.56 7.92
CA SER A 328 -0.11 -15.27 9.24
C SER A 328 -1.11 -14.52 10.14
N MET A 329 -1.72 -13.45 9.64
CA MET A 329 -2.72 -12.67 10.37
C MET A 329 -3.95 -13.52 10.76
N MET A 330 -4.41 -14.40 9.87
CA MET A 330 -5.51 -15.32 10.15
C MET A 330 -5.16 -16.27 11.31
N ILE A 331 -3.93 -16.82 11.34
CA ILE A 331 -3.47 -17.64 12.45
C ILE A 331 -3.31 -16.82 13.73
N ASP A 332 -2.75 -15.61 13.66
CA ASP A 332 -2.57 -14.73 14.81
C ASP A 332 -3.90 -14.29 15.43
N SER A 333 -4.97 -14.21 14.64
CA SER A 333 -6.33 -13.93 15.12
C SER A 333 -6.95 -15.05 15.96
N LEU A 334 -6.41 -16.27 15.85
CA LEU A 334 -6.88 -17.40 16.64
C LEU A 334 -6.34 -17.32 18.09
N PRO A 335 -7.14 -17.76 19.10
CA PRO A 335 -6.61 -17.99 20.43
C PRO A 335 -5.38 -18.92 20.38
N GLU A 336 -4.38 -18.68 21.21
CA GLU A 336 -3.13 -19.46 21.20
C GLU A 336 -3.36 -20.98 21.27
N ASN A 337 -4.32 -21.41 22.10
CA ASN A 337 -4.71 -22.81 22.23
C ASN A 337 -5.49 -23.38 21.02
N LYS A 338 -5.69 -22.60 19.95
CA LYS A 338 -6.35 -22.99 18.70
C LYS A 338 -5.45 -22.87 17.47
N ARG A 339 -4.21 -22.42 17.66
CA ARG A 339 -3.19 -22.33 16.61
C ARG A 339 -2.56 -23.69 16.29
N PRO A 340 -1.85 -23.86 15.17
CA PRO A 340 -1.16 -25.11 14.83
C PRO A 340 -0.20 -25.59 15.93
N SER A 341 0.47 -24.67 16.63
CA SER A 341 1.38 -24.95 17.77
C SER A 341 0.71 -25.60 18.97
N ALA A 342 -0.62 -25.52 19.10
CA ALA A 342 -1.37 -26.18 20.15
C ALA A 342 -1.60 -27.69 19.91
N CYS A 343 -1.14 -28.22 18.76
CA CYS A 343 -1.25 -29.66 18.47
C CYS A 343 -0.29 -30.46 19.38
N ILE A 344 -0.88 -31.36 20.18
CA ILE A 344 -0.13 -32.22 21.12
C ILE A 344 0.42 -33.51 20.48
N GLY A 345 0.23 -33.72 19.18
CA GLY A 345 0.80 -34.86 18.45
C GLY A 345 0.14 -36.20 18.73
N CYS A 346 -1.07 -36.27 19.33
CA CYS A 346 -1.69 -37.52 19.76
C CYS A 346 -2.10 -38.51 18.65
N GLY A 347 -2.15 -38.07 17.37
CA GLY A 347 -2.45 -38.91 16.20
C GLY A 347 -3.91 -39.32 16.02
N SER A 348 -4.85 -39.04 16.94
CA SER A 348 -6.24 -39.45 16.85
C SER A 348 -6.93 -38.98 15.56
N CYS A 349 -6.62 -37.74 15.13
CA CYS A 349 -7.13 -37.16 13.89
C CYS A 349 -6.61 -37.85 12.62
N SER A 350 -5.36 -38.32 12.62
CA SER A 350 -4.77 -39.09 11.50
C SER A 350 -5.39 -40.48 11.39
N ALA A 351 -5.67 -41.12 12.52
CA ALA A 351 -6.28 -42.46 12.57
C ALA A 351 -7.68 -42.51 11.93
N ILE A 352 -8.46 -41.43 12.06
CA ILE A 352 -9.82 -41.35 11.50
C ILE A 352 -9.85 -40.69 10.11
N CYS A 353 -8.72 -40.14 9.62
CA CYS A 353 -8.71 -39.40 8.38
C CYS A 353 -8.89 -40.30 7.14
N PRO A 354 -9.98 -40.12 6.35
CA PRO A 354 -10.18 -40.93 5.13
C PRO A 354 -9.04 -40.73 4.09
N GLN A 355 -8.37 -39.57 4.11
CA GLN A 355 -7.25 -39.23 3.23
C GLN A 355 -5.90 -39.67 3.78
N LYS A 356 -5.88 -40.32 4.97
CA LYS A 356 -4.65 -40.80 5.65
C LYS A 356 -3.59 -39.68 5.84
N ILE A 357 -4.04 -38.45 6.08
CA ILE A 357 -3.15 -37.31 6.33
C ILE A 357 -2.48 -37.49 7.70
N ASP A 358 -1.15 -37.35 7.74
CA ASP A 358 -0.41 -37.21 9.01
C ASP A 358 -0.60 -35.77 9.53
N VAL A 359 -1.73 -35.58 10.20
CA VAL A 359 -2.13 -34.25 10.70
C VAL A 359 -1.14 -33.65 11.72
N PRO A 360 -0.59 -34.43 12.70
CA PRO A 360 0.43 -33.90 13.60
C PRO A 360 1.64 -33.36 12.88
N SER A 361 2.16 -34.07 11.89
CA SER A 361 3.30 -33.63 11.08
C SER A 361 2.98 -32.34 10.30
N VAL A 362 1.80 -32.23 9.74
CA VAL A 362 1.33 -31.00 9.05
C VAL A 362 1.26 -29.83 10.04
N MET A 363 0.66 -30.01 11.22
CA MET A 363 0.56 -28.96 12.24
C MET A 363 1.93 -28.50 12.72
N HIS A 364 2.85 -29.44 12.99
CA HIS A 364 4.22 -29.10 13.39
C HIS A 364 4.98 -28.34 12.30
N SER A 365 4.92 -28.82 11.06
CA SER A 365 5.56 -28.16 9.92
C SER A 365 5.00 -26.75 9.72
N PHE A 366 3.70 -26.56 9.88
CA PHE A 366 3.06 -25.26 9.75
C PHE A 366 3.50 -24.29 10.87
N ALA A 367 3.47 -24.76 12.13
CA ALA A 367 3.94 -23.96 13.27
C ALA A 367 5.40 -23.50 13.06
N SER A 368 6.28 -24.43 12.69
CA SER A 368 7.70 -24.11 12.42
C SER A 368 7.91 -23.16 11.24
N SER A 369 7.04 -23.20 10.22
CA SER A 369 7.11 -22.28 9.10
C SER A 369 6.63 -20.87 9.47
N LEU A 370 5.61 -20.79 10.32
CA LEU A 370 5.08 -19.53 10.84
C LEU A 370 6.10 -18.83 11.77
N GLU A 371 6.81 -19.57 12.62
CA GLU A 371 7.87 -19.02 13.49
C GLU A 371 9.00 -18.34 12.71
N LYS A 372 9.28 -18.83 11.49
CA LYS A 372 10.31 -18.25 10.60
C LYS A 372 9.80 -17.10 9.76
N PHE A 373 8.50 -16.91 9.72
CA PHE A 373 7.87 -15.85 8.94
C PHE A 373 7.67 -14.60 9.83
N PRO A 374 8.05 -13.39 9.38
CA PRO A 374 7.92 -12.19 10.20
C PRO A 374 6.46 -11.96 10.59
N SER A 375 6.22 -11.53 11.83
CA SER A 375 4.87 -11.15 12.25
C SER A 375 4.41 -9.88 11.50
N TRP A 376 3.12 -9.78 11.26
CA TRP A 376 2.55 -8.59 10.62
C TRP A 376 2.79 -7.33 11.46
N ALA A 377 2.72 -7.43 12.78
CA ALA A 377 2.96 -6.31 13.69
C ALA A 377 4.39 -5.77 13.55
N GLU A 378 5.40 -6.66 13.47
CA GLU A 378 6.80 -6.26 13.26
C GLU A 378 7.01 -5.63 11.89
N GLU A 379 6.43 -6.22 10.86
CA GLU A 379 6.55 -5.71 9.50
C GLU A 379 5.82 -4.38 9.31
N SER A 380 4.63 -4.23 9.89
CA SER A 380 3.89 -2.96 9.89
C SER A 380 4.71 -1.86 10.57
N LYS A 381 5.28 -2.15 11.74
CA LYS A 381 6.14 -1.19 12.45
C LYS A 381 7.40 -0.82 11.66
N LYS A 382 8.04 -1.78 10.99
CA LYS A 382 9.18 -1.50 10.09
C LYS A 382 8.77 -0.59 8.93
N ARG A 383 7.60 -0.84 8.35
CA ARG A 383 7.05 -0.01 7.25
C ARG A 383 6.74 1.40 7.73
N GLU A 384 6.11 1.56 8.89
CA GLU A 384 5.84 2.88 9.49
C GLU A 384 7.13 3.68 9.73
N ILE A 385 8.16 3.03 10.29
CA ILE A 385 9.48 3.67 10.50
C ILE A 385 10.10 4.08 9.16
N ALA A 386 10.05 3.20 8.15
CA ALA A 386 10.56 3.50 6.82
C ALA A 386 9.78 4.64 6.14
N GLN A 387 8.46 4.66 6.31
CA GLN A 387 7.60 5.73 5.82
C GLN A 387 7.97 7.09 6.43
N GLU A 388 8.07 7.14 7.75
CA GLU A 388 8.42 8.39 8.44
C GLU A 388 9.81 8.87 8.04
N LYS A 389 10.78 7.96 7.91
CA LYS A 389 12.12 8.28 7.41
C LYS A 389 12.06 8.89 6.00
N ASN A 390 11.34 8.26 5.08
CA ASN A 390 11.19 8.76 3.70
C ASN A 390 10.45 10.10 3.65
N ARG A 391 9.42 10.28 4.48
CA ARG A 391 8.70 11.54 4.61
C ARG A 391 9.61 12.67 5.07
N LEU A 392 10.42 12.41 6.09
CA LEU A 392 11.39 13.39 6.61
C LEU A 392 12.48 13.72 5.57
N ALA A 393 13.00 12.71 4.87
CA ALA A 393 13.99 12.92 3.80
C ALA A 393 13.41 13.77 2.65
N ALA A 394 12.20 13.48 2.20
CA ALA A 394 11.51 14.27 1.19
C ALA A 394 11.24 15.73 1.65
N ALA A 395 10.84 15.92 2.91
CA ALA A 395 10.64 17.23 3.50
C ALA A 395 11.94 18.06 3.52
N ARG A 396 13.05 17.46 3.97
CA ARG A 396 14.36 18.10 4.00
C ARG A 396 14.87 18.44 2.60
N LYS A 397 14.69 17.52 1.65
CA LYS A 397 15.02 17.80 0.24
C LYS A 397 14.23 19.00 -0.30
N ARG A 398 12.92 19.04 -0.06
CA ARG A 398 12.06 20.16 -0.51
C ARG A 398 12.50 21.51 0.08
N VAL A 399 12.84 21.54 1.37
CA VAL A 399 13.39 22.74 2.03
C VAL A 399 14.73 23.14 1.42
N ASN A 400 15.66 22.18 1.23
CA ASN A 400 16.94 22.43 0.60
C ASN A 400 16.79 23.03 -0.80
N ASP A 401 15.93 22.42 -1.61
CA ASP A 401 15.72 22.84 -3.00
C ASP A 401 15.07 24.23 -3.07
N PHE A 402 14.10 24.51 -2.18
CA PHE A 402 13.47 25.84 -2.10
C PHE A 402 14.50 26.91 -1.71
N LEU A 403 15.28 26.69 -0.65
CA LEU A 403 16.27 27.66 -0.17
C LEU A 403 17.41 27.88 -1.19
N LYS A 404 17.89 26.82 -1.86
CA LYS A 404 18.84 26.95 -2.97
C LYS A 404 18.27 27.76 -4.12
N SER A 405 17.00 27.52 -4.45
CA SER A 405 16.33 28.23 -5.54
C SER A 405 16.05 29.70 -5.22
N ALA A 406 15.87 30.04 -3.94
CA ALA A 406 15.69 31.41 -3.48
C ALA A 406 17.03 32.19 -3.40
N GLU A 407 18.18 31.50 -3.47
CA GLU A 407 19.55 32.02 -3.41
C GLU A 407 19.88 32.75 -2.09
N THR A 408 18.97 33.56 -1.59
CA THR A 408 19.11 34.29 -0.32
C THR A 408 17.92 34.04 0.58
N TYR A 409 18.18 33.75 1.84
CA TYR A 409 17.19 33.68 2.89
C TYR A 409 17.65 34.51 4.10
N PHE A 410 16.74 34.87 4.99
CA PHE A 410 17.03 35.68 6.16
C PHE A 410 16.95 34.81 7.41
N LEU A 411 18.07 34.76 8.15
CA LEU A 411 18.17 34.02 9.41
C LEU A 411 18.01 34.97 10.60
N ALA A 412 17.04 34.69 11.46
CA ALA A 412 16.80 35.36 12.73
C ALA A 412 17.38 34.55 13.89
N THR A 413 18.06 35.25 14.80
CA THR A 413 18.57 34.75 16.08
C THR A 413 18.34 35.81 17.16
N VAL A 414 18.63 35.49 18.42
CA VAL A 414 18.50 36.41 19.57
C VAL A 414 19.89 36.66 20.14
N ASP A 415 20.20 37.92 20.43
CA ASP A 415 21.47 38.29 21.09
C ASP A 415 21.40 38.11 22.62
N GLU A 416 22.49 38.41 23.30
CA GLU A 416 22.64 38.26 24.76
C GLU A 416 21.67 39.12 25.57
N ASN A 417 21.10 40.20 24.98
CA ASN A 417 20.11 41.07 25.60
C ASN A 417 18.65 40.64 25.31
N GLY A 418 18.46 39.56 24.57
CA GLY A 418 17.14 39.11 24.12
C GLY A 418 16.62 39.82 22.86
N GLU A 419 17.45 40.63 22.20
CA GLU A 419 17.05 41.39 21.02
C GLU A 419 17.15 40.55 19.74
N PRO A 420 16.13 40.58 18.86
CA PRO A 420 16.17 39.83 17.60
C PRO A 420 17.20 40.42 16.62
N ARG A 421 17.96 39.55 16.00
CA ARG A 421 18.97 39.89 14.99
C ARG A 421 18.70 39.11 13.71
N VAL A 422 18.56 39.83 12.57
CA VAL A 422 18.27 39.26 11.26
C VAL A 422 19.40 39.60 10.29
N ARG A 423 19.82 38.62 9.48
CA ARG A 423 20.85 38.81 8.44
C ARG A 423 20.62 37.86 7.27
N PRO A 424 21.12 38.25 6.06
CA PRO A 424 21.04 37.36 4.89
C PRO A 424 22.00 36.16 5.02
N PHE A 425 21.55 35.01 4.53
CA PHE A 425 22.31 33.77 4.32
C PHE A 425 22.08 33.26 2.91
N GLY A 426 23.07 32.55 2.34
CA GLY A 426 22.97 31.98 1.02
C GLY A 426 23.36 30.50 0.94
N THR A 427 23.79 29.90 2.05
CA THR A 427 24.28 28.52 2.04
C THR A 427 23.30 27.57 2.72
N ILE A 428 22.89 26.55 1.99
CA ILE A 428 22.12 25.42 2.52
C ILE A 428 22.57 24.16 1.79
N ASN A 429 22.83 23.08 2.50
CA ASN A 429 23.16 21.80 1.87
C ASN A 429 22.53 20.64 2.65
N LEU A 430 22.13 19.61 1.92
CA LEU A 430 21.65 18.35 2.48
C LEU A 430 22.82 17.36 2.49
N PHE A 431 23.22 16.90 3.68
CA PHE A 431 24.26 15.92 3.87
C PHE A 431 23.84 14.93 4.97
N GLU A 432 24.01 13.64 4.74
CA GLU A 432 23.60 12.55 5.64
C GLU A 432 22.19 12.75 6.23
N ASP A 433 21.26 13.10 5.35
CA ASP A 433 19.85 13.33 5.70
C ASP A 433 19.62 14.45 6.73
N ARG A 434 20.53 15.45 6.79
CA ARG A 434 20.41 16.66 7.61
C ARG A 434 20.62 17.93 6.77
N LEU A 435 19.91 18.98 7.13
CA LEU A 435 20.08 20.31 6.50
C LEU A 435 21.15 21.10 7.25
N TYR A 436 22.16 21.56 6.53
CA TYR A 436 23.28 22.33 7.05
C TYR A 436 23.31 23.73 6.48
N ILE A 437 23.66 24.70 7.32
CA ILE A 437 24.07 26.05 6.93
C ILE A 437 25.52 26.27 7.31
N GLN A 438 26.20 27.25 6.65
CA GLN A 438 27.59 27.60 6.96
C GLN A 438 27.71 29.02 7.53
N THR A 439 28.56 29.15 8.53
CA THR A 439 28.91 30.46 9.11
C THR A 439 30.41 30.46 9.54
N GLY A 440 30.83 31.47 10.27
CA GLY A 440 32.19 31.56 10.82
C GLY A 440 32.17 31.78 12.32
N ARG A 441 33.08 31.18 13.08
CA ARG A 441 33.21 31.31 14.55
C ARG A 441 33.35 32.76 15.02
N LYS A 442 34.00 33.62 14.23
CA LYS A 442 34.22 35.02 14.53
C LYS A 442 32.99 35.90 14.32
N LYS A 443 31.93 35.38 13.69
CA LYS A 443 30.69 36.12 13.43
C LYS A 443 29.78 36.13 14.67
N ASP A 444 29.08 37.24 14.87
CA ASP A 444 28.13 37.41 15.97
C ASP A 444 27.02 36.35 15.95
N VAL A 445 26.56 35.97 14.77
CA VAL A 445 25.52 34.93 14.61
C VAL A 445 25.94 33.60 15.23
N PHE A 446 27.22 33.22 15.12
CA PHE A 446 27.72 31.99 15.74
C PHE A 446 27.68 32.11 17.26
N ARG A 447 28.16 33.23 17.83
CA ARG A 447 28.08 33.48 19.29
C ARG A 447 26.63 33.48 19.79
N GLN A 448 25.71 34.09 19.04
CA GLN A 448 24.28 34.11 19.39
C GLN A 448 23.70 32.69 19.42
N LEU A 449 24.01 31.86 18.41
CA LEU A 449 23.55 30.48 18.33
C LEU A 449 24.18 29.57 19.39
N MET A 450 25.41 29.85 19.82
CA MET A 450 26.02 29.11 20.93
C MET A 450 25.37 29.46 22.28
N ASN A 451 24.86 30.66 22.44
CA ASN A 451 24.12 31.08 23.64
C ASN A 451 22.64 30.67 23.60
N ASN A 452 22.03 30.70 22.43
CA ASN A 452 20.66 30.29 22.19
C ASN A 452 20.54 29.64 20.81
N GLU A 453 20.47 28.31 20.79
CA GLU A 453 20.43 27.50 19.58
C GLU A 453 19.16 27.66 18.72
N HIS A 454 18.11 28.33 19.25
CA HIS A 454 16.88 28.58 18.53
C HIS A 454 17.05 29.62 17.42
N PHE A 455 16.43 29.29 16.28
CA PHE A 455 16.44 30.17 15.11
C PHE A 455 15.10 30.14 14.38
N GLU A 456 14.88 31.14 13.56
CA GLU A 456 13.91 31.12 12.48
C GLU A 456 14.56 31.65 11.20
N LEU A 457 14.33 30.99 10.08
CA LEU A 457 14.70 31.53 8.76
C LEU A 457 13.46 31.75 7.90
N CYS A 458 13.55 32.70 6.98
CA CYS A 458 12.50 32.99 6.01
C CYS A 458 13.11 33.23 4.64
N ALA A 459 12.51 32.61 3.61
CA ALA A 459 12.81 32.86 2.21
C ALA A 459 11.51 33.10 1.43
N PHE A 460 11.59 33.91 0.37
CA PHE A 460 10.47 34.19 -0.53
C PHE A 460 10.91 33.94 -1.96
N LYS A 461 10.08 33.23 -2.73
CA LYS A 461 10.28 33.01 -4.16
C LYS A 461 8.96 32.72 -4.86
N ASP A 462 8.76 33.30 -6.05
CA ASP A 462 7.66 33.03 -6.98
C ASP A 462 6.25 33.05 -6.33
N GLY A 463 6.05 33.98 -5.36
CA GLY A 463 4.76 34.12 -4.66
C GLY A 463 4.54 33.15 -3.49
N GLU A 464 5.52 32.30 -3.19
CA GLU A 464 5.54 31.43 -2.03
C GLU A 464 6.62 31.85 -1.04
N TRP A 465 6.39 31.67 0.26
CA TRP A 465 7.43 31.84 1.28
C TRP A 465 7.55 30.62 2.16
N LEU A 466 8.78 30.34 2.52
CA LEU A 466 9.17 29.26 3.42
C LEU A 466 9.67 29.88 4.73
N ARG A 467 9.13 29.41 5.85
CA ARG A 467 9.70 29.66 7.18
C ARG A 467 10.19 28.33 7.75
N VAL A 468 11.37 28.31 8.33
CA VAL A 468 11.90 27.16 9.05
C VAL A 468 12.33 27.60 10.44
N SER A 469 11.77 26.97 11.45
CA SER A 469 12.15 27.18 12.86
C SER A 469 12.68 25.87 13.46
N GLY A 470 13.51 25.97 14.49
CA GLY A 470 14.10 24.83 15.16
C GLY A 470 15.35 25.22 15.95
N ARG A 471 16.29 24.32 16.04
CA ARG A 471 17.59 24.54 16.70
C ARG A 471 18.72 24.35 15.69
N LEU A 472 19.76 25.17 15.74
CA LEU A 472 20.99 25.04 14.95
C LEU A 472 22.10 24.56 15.87
N LEU A 473 22.63 23.36 15.59
CA LEU A 473 23.71 22.77 16.32
C LEU A 473 24.97 22.65 15.47
N GLU A 474 26.13 22.94 16.04
CA GLU A 474 27.41 22.74 15.38
C GLU A 474 27.68 21.25 15.13
N ASP A 475 28.15 20.93 13.93
CA ASP A 475 28.73 19.61 13.63
C ASP A 475 30.27 19.78 13.53
N PRO A 476 31.04 19.23 14.48
CA PRO A 476 32.47 19.40 14.53
C PRO A 476 33.23 18.52 13.51
N ARG A 477 32.55 17.67 12.78
CA ARG A 477 33.15 16.80 11.76
C ARG A 477 33.56 17.60 10.53
N HIS A 478 34.58 17.14 9.82
CA HIS A 478 35.07 17.78 8.60
C HIS A 478 34.19 17.49 7.39
N GLU A 479 33.59 16.31 7.30
CA GLU A 479 32.83 15.82 6.13
C GLU A 479 31.65 16.74 5.75
N PRO A 480 30.81 17.23 6.68
CA PRO A 480 29.75 18.17 6.35
C PRO A 480 30.28 19.50 5.82
N GLY A 481 31.43 19.96 6.33
CA GLY A 481 32.11 21.18 5.87
C GLY A 481 32.63 21.02 4.43
N ILE A 482 33.27 19.90 4.13
CA ILE A 482 33.73 19.55 2.78
C ILE A 482 32.52 19.50 1.83
N ALA A 483 31.46 18.80 2.20
CA ALA A 483 30.25 18.69 1.38
C ALA A 483 29.57 20.05 1.14
N MET A 484 29.64 20.98 2.10
CA MET A 484 29.15 22.35 1.94
C MET A 484 30.00 23.14 0.94
N LEU A 485 31.33 23.07 1.06
CA LEU A 485 32.26 23.77 0.13
C LEU A 485 32.22 23.16 -1.27
N ASP A 486 31.91 21.89 -1.43
CA ASP A 486 31.73 21.26 -2.74
C ASP A 486 30.40 21.70 -3.39
N ALA A 487 29.37 21.94 -2.58
CA ALA A 487 28.09 22.48 -3.05
C ALA A 487 28.16 23.98 -3.41
N TYR A 488 29.15 24.71 -2.88
CA TYR A 488 29.41 26.15 -3.11
C TYR A 488 30.89 26.39 -3.37
N PRO A 489 31.44 26.03 -4.55
CA PRO A 489 32.86 26.11 -4.84
C PRO A 489 33.47 27.52 -4.71
N GLU A 490 32.65 28.55 -4.92
CA GLU A 490 33.06 29.96 -4.77
C GLU A 490 33.49 30.32 -3.35
N LEU A 491 32.94 29.60 -2.36
CA LEU A 491 33.29 29.83 -0.96
C LEU A 491 34.67 29.28 -0.59
N LYS A 492 35.29 28.42 -1.40
CA LYS A 492 36.62 27.86 -1.16
C LYS A 492 37.71 28.94 -1.17
N SER A 493 37.43 30.13 -1.75
CA SER A 493 38.32 31.29 -1.68
C SER A 493 38.28 32.02 -0.34
N ILE A 494 37.24 31.81 0.49
CA ILE A 494 36.99 32.52 1.73
C ILE A 494 37.09 31.57 2.96
N TYR A 495 36.72 30.32 2.79
CA TYR A 495 36.63 29.31 3.84
C TYR A 495 37.41 28.05 3.48
N ASN A 496 38.04 27.49 4.51
CA ASN A 496 38.66 26.15 4.49
C ASN A 496 38.21 25.40 5.74
N VAL A 497 37.99 24.09 5.64
CA VAL A 497 37.59 23.25 6.79
C VAL A 497 38.61 23.26 7.92
N ASP A 498 39.90 23.55 7.61
CA ASP A 498 41.02 23.59 8.54
C ASP A 498 41.40 25.02 8.99
N ASP A 499 40.64 26.06 8.61
CA ASP A 499 40.95 27.46 8.94
C ASP A 499 40.63 27.86 10.38
N GLY A 500 40.04 26.95 11.17
CA GLY A 500 39.58 27.16 12.53
C GLY A 500 38.44 28.19 12.68
N ASN A 501 37.96 28.76 11.57
CA ASN A 501 36.87 29.74 11.55
C ASN A 501 35.59 29.21 10.86
N SER A 502 35.73 28.41 9.82
CA SER A 502 34.60 27.84 9.09
C SER A 502 33.83 26.88 9.98
N VAL A 503 32.50 27.06 10.07
CA VAL A 503 31.62 26.23 10.87
C VAL A 503 30.38 25.87 10.06
N VAL A 504 29.98 24.61 10.10
CA VAL A 504 28.71 24.13 9.61
C VAL A 504 27.79 23.77 10.78
N MET A 505 26.53 24.16 10.68
CA MET A 505 25.54 23.90 11.70
C MET A 505 24.34 23.21 11.06
N TYR A 506 23.82 22.16 11.72
CA TYR A 506 22.66 21.42 11.21
C TYR A 506 21.38 21.78 11.94
N ILE A 507 20.26 21.71 11.22
CA ILE A 507 18.92 21.94 11.77
C ILE A 507 18.47 20.69 12.54
N LYS A 508 18.16 20.87 13.82
CA LYS A 508 17.57 19.85 14.71
C LYS A 508 16.18 20.29 15.14
N ASP A 509 15.26 19.30 15.23
CA ASP A 509 13.87 19.49 15.64
C ASP A 509 13.15 20.60 14.81
N GLY A 510 13.46 20.60 13.50
CA GLY A 510 13.00 21.64 12.59
C GLY A 510 11.52 21.47 12.21
N THR A 511 10.85 22.62 12.01
CA THR A 511 9.54 22.71 11.37
C THR A 511 9.62 23.67 10.21
N ALA A 512 9.24 23.22 9.01
CA ALA A 512 9.12 24.03 7.82
C ALA A 512 7.66 24.38 7.56
N THR A 513 7.38 25.65 7.31
CA THR A 513 6.06 26.17 6.97
C THR A 513 6.12 26.81 5.58
N PHE A 514 5.43 26.21 4.61
CA PHE A 514 5.23 26.77 3.27
C PHE A 514 3.92 27.52 3.24
N SER A 515 3.91 28.73 2.74
CA SER A 515 2.73 29.59 2.67
C SER A 515 2.72 30.37 1.35
N SER A 516 1.52 30.71 0.86
CA SER A 516 1.32 31.59 -0.29
C SER A 516 -0.03 32.30 -0.16
N PHE A 517 -0.27 33.31 -0.99
CA PHE A 517 -1.57 34.02 -1.00
C PHE A 517 -2.72 33.18 -1.57
N SER A 518 -2.41 32.10 -2.31
CA SER A 518 -3.39 31.30 -3.06
C SER A 518 -3.63 29.91 -2.51
N LYS A 519 -2.78 29.44 -1.56
CA LYS A 519 -2.85 28.07 -1.01
C LYS A 519 -2.85 28.11 0.52
N PRO A 520 -3.51 27.15 1.19
CA PRO A 520 -3.43 27.04 2.64
C PRO A 520 -1.98 26.78 3.11
N GLU A 521 -1.70 27.21 4.33
CA GLU A 521 -0.40 26.98 4.98
C GLU A 521 -0.14 25.49 5.17
N GLU A 522 1.05 25.04 4.78
CA GLU A 522 1.50 23.66 4.94
C GLU A 522 2.66 23.59 5.92
N LYS A 523 2.47 22.87 7.05
CA LYS A 523 3.51 22.62 8.06
C LYS A 523 4.08 21.21 7.92
N ILE A 524 5.40 21.10 7.89
CA ILE A 524 6.13 19.86 7.68
C ILE A 524 7.23 19.76 8.76
N ARG A 525 7.32 18.64 9.46
CA ARG A 525 8.44 18.31 10.35
C ARG A 525 9.68 17.93 9.53
N LEU A 526 10.88 18.33 10.01
CA LEU A 526 12.17 18.05 9.36
C LEU A 526 13.01 17.02 10.13
#